data_40f77d30c1e5dce41f365f83d390392c
#
_entry.id   40f77d30c1e5dce41f365f83d390392c
#
_cell.length_a   1.000
_cell.length_b   1.000
_cell.length_c   1.000
_cell.angle_alpha   90.00
_cell.angle_beta   90.00
_cell.angle_gamma   90.00
#
_symmetry.space_group_name_H-M   'P 1'
#
loop_
_entity.id
_entity.type
_entity.pdbx_description
1 polymer ?
#
loop_
_entity_poly.entity_id
_entity_poly.type
_entity_poly.pdbx_seq_one_letter_code
_entity_poly.pdbx_strand_id
1 'polypeptide(L)'
;NQVIDNLANELSMDRLSCAEGIITIVNSAMANAIRSRTVQRGLDPREFSLMAFGGGGPLQASEVAAMLAIPEVIVPPHPGITSAIGLLTTDIKYDAIRTAFQVSGQVSHDRVEAMFSDMEGQLARQFRADNIPDNDVEFLRYADIRYVGQGYELRVKIDGKYFDNNAEKQLFDQFEKQHQTEYGRSFPDSPKEIVNVRVSGIGTSTKLEKQDTPASGSIDDARVKVAQCVFRHGAELKTFDTAIYQRGKLPLDEKVEGPAIILQQDTTTVVR
;
A
#
# COMPACT_ATOMS: atom_id res chain seq x y z
N ASN A 1 -27.63 15.31 -15.56
CA ASN A 1 -27.49 15.46 -17.03
C ASN A 1 -27.33 16.93 -17.42
N GLN A 2 -28.07 17.86 -16.84
CA GLN A 2 -28.04 19.29 -17.20
C GLN A 2 -26.63 19.91 -17.09
N VAL A 3 -25.82 19.49 -16.08
CA VAL A 3 -24.45 20.01 -15.90
C VAL A 3 -23.55 19.58 -17.08
N ILE A 4 -23.65 18.32 -17.51
CA ILE A 4 -22.89 17.83 -18.65
C ILE A 4 -23.35 18.52 -19.96
N ASP A 5 -24.66 18.76 -20.10
CA ASP A 5 -25.18 19.47 -21.27
C ASP A 5 -24.66 20.92 -21.37
N ASN A 6 -24.64 21.63 -20.24
CA ASN A 6 -24.09 22.97 -20.18
C ASN A 6 -22.61 22.99 -20.57
N LEU A 7 -21.80 22.11 -19.99
CA LEU A 7 -20.38 21.99 -20.30
C LEU A 7 -20.13 21.60 -21.75
N ALA A 8 -20.92 20.64 -22.27
CA ALA A 8 -20.81 20.21 -23.67
C ALA A 8 -21.10 21.38 -24.64
N ASN A 9 -22.13 22.18 -24.33
CA ASN A 9 -22.46 23.37 -25.11
C ASN A 9 -21.35 24.43 -25.07
N GLU A 10 -20.77 24.70 -23.90
CA GLU A 10 -19.64 25.64 -23.74
C GLU A 10 -18.40 25.17 -24.54
N LEU A 11 -18.14 23.86 -24.57
CA LEU A 11 -17.02 23.27 -25.30
C LEU A 11 -17.33 22.97 -26.78
N SER A 12 -18.54 23.26 -27.27
CA SER A 12 -19.01 22.94 -28.63
C SER A 12 -18.85 21.44 -28.97
N MET A 13 -19.16 20.59 -28.03
CA MET A 13 -19.10 19.12 -28.10
C MET A 13 -20.50 18.52 -27.95
N ASP A 14 -20.67 17.28 -28.42
CA ASP A 14 -21.85 16.50 -28.04
C ASP A 14 -21.73 15.96 -26.60
N ARG A 15 -22.87 15.62 -25.99
CA ARG A 15 -22.94 15.17 -24.60
C ARG A 15 -22.08 13.93 -24.31
N LEU A 16 -22.06 12.95 -25.21
CA LEU A 16 -21.35 11.68 -25.00
C LEU A 16 -19.84 11.89 -25.07
N SER A 17 -19.39 12.66 -26.04
CA SER A 17 -17.98 13.05 -26.16
C SER A 17 -17.51 13.88 -24.97
N CYS A 18 -18.34 14.79 -24.45
CA CYS A 18 -18.04 15.56 -23.25
C CYS A 18 -17.92 14.65 -22.02
N ALA A 19 -18.89 13.75 -21.79
CA ALA A 19 -18.88 12.83 -20.66
C ALA A 19 -17.67 11.88 -20.70
N GLU A 20 -17.36 11.34 -21.88
CA GLU A 20 -16.19 10.47 -22.08
C GLU A 20 -14.86 11.22 -21.89
N GLY A 21 -14.79 12.47 -22.34
CA GLY A 21 -13.65 13.33 -22.14
C GLY A 21 -13.33 13.55 -20.64
N ILE A 22 -14.34 13.73 -19.80
CA ILE A 22 -14.18 13.84 -18.36
C ILE A 22 -13.58 12.55 -17.79
N ILE A 23 -14.12 11.38 -18.17
CA ILE A 23 -13.60 10.07 -17.72
C ILE A 23 -12.15 9.87 -18.17
N THR A 24 -11.85 10.20 -19.43
CA THR A 24 -10.49 10.08 -19.99
C THR A 24 -9.47 10.96 -19.25
N ILE A 25 -9.84 12.18 -18.86
CA ILE A 25 -8.96 13.07 -18.09
C ILE A 25 -8.70 12.48 -16.70
N VAL A 26 -9.72 11.99 -16.02
CA VAL A 26 -9.58 11.35 -14.70
C VAL A 26 -8.69 10.12 -14.79
N ASN A 27 -8.93 9.23 -15.77
CA ASN A 27 -8.14 8.02 -15.96
C ASN A 27 -6.68 8.34 -16.31
N SER A 28 -6.45 9.37 -17.12
CA SER A 28 -5.10 9.83 -17.48
C SER A 28 -4.35 10.36 -16.24
N ALA A 29 -5.03 11.10 -15.35
CA ALA A 29 -4.44 11.57 -14.10
C ALA A 29 -4.08 10.39 -13.18
N MET A 30 -4.95 9.38 -13.05
CA MET A 30 -4.68 8.16 -12.29
C MET A 30 -3.50 7.36 -12.88
N ALA A 31 -3.47 7.18 -14.20
CA ALA A 31 -2.37 6.50 -14.88
C ALA A 31 -1.03 7.23 -14.69
N ASN A 32 -1.03 8.56 -14.74
CA ASN A 32 0.18 9.36 -14.48
C ASN A 32 0.66 9.24 -13.03
N ALA A 33 -0.25 9.18 -12.06
CA ALA A 33 0.10 8.94 -10.66
C ALA A 33 0.78 7.56 -10.48
N ILE A 34 0.30 6.51 -11.17
CA ILE A 34 0.93 5.19 -11.17
C ILE A 34 2.31 5.25 -11.84
N ARG A 35 2.45 5.90 -13.01
CA ARG A 35 3.76 6.06 -13.68
C ARG A 35 4.79 6.75 -12.79
N SER A 36 4.38 7.72 -11.99
CA SER A 36 5.29 8.41 -11.05
C SER A 36 5.81 7.49 -9.94
N ARG A 37 5.13 6.40 -9.65
CA ARG A 37 5.52 5.43 -8.62
C ARG A 37 6.16 4.16 -9.18
N THR A 38 6.06 3.93 -10.46
CA THR A 38 6.60 2.76 -11.17
C THR A 38 7.68 3.18 -12.17
N VAL A 39 7.31 3.67 -13.33
CA VAL A 39 8.23 4.00 -14.45
C VAL A 39 9.34 4.96 -14.02
N GLN A 40 9.02 6.01 -13.27
CA GLN A 40 10.02 6.98 -12.77
C GLN A 40 11.01 6.37 -11.76
N ARG A 41 10.71 5.18 -11.24
CA ARG A 41 11.58 4.40 -10.35
C ARG A 41 12.21 3.20 -11.05
N GLY A 42 12.11 3.11 -12.37
CA GLY A 42 12.65 2.02 -13.17
C GLY A 42 11.85 0.71 -13.11
N LEU A 43 10.60 0.75 -12.60
CA LEU A 43 9.71 -0.42 -12.53
C LEU A 43 8.80 -0.45 -13.75
N ASP A 44 8.62 -1.63 -14.36
CA ASP A 44 7.71 -1.82 -15.49
C ASP A 44 6.29 -2.16 -14.98
N PRO A 45 5.28 -1.30 -15.24
CA PRO A 45 3.89 -1.58 -14.81
C PRO A 45 3.33 -2.90 -15.33
N ARG A 46 3.82 -3.41 -16.46
CA ARG A 46 3.36 -4.66 -17.08
C ARG A 46 3.72 -5.92 -16.28
N GLU A 47 4.63 -5.78 -15.32
CA GLU A 47 5.03 -6.86 -14.41
C GLU A 47 4.19 -6.91 -13.13
N PHE A 48 3.20 -6.02 -13.00
CA PHE A 48 2.36 -5.89 -11.80
C PHE A 48 0.89 -6.14 -12.10
N SER A 49 0.13 -6.53 -11.07
CA SER A 49 -1.32 -6.50 -11.07
C SER A 49 -1.81 -5.19 -10.45
N LEU A 50 -2.89 -4.61 -10.97
CA LEU A 50 -3.52 -3.41 -10.42
C LEU A 50 -4.59 -3.80 -9.41
N MET A 51 -4.36 -3.53 -8.12
CA MET A 51 -5.41 -3.69 -7.11
C MET A 51 -6.31 -2.43 -7.07
N ALA A 52 -7.58 -2.61 -7.39
CA ALA A 52 -8.56 -1.54 -7.43
C ALA A 52 -9.46 -1.54 -6.19
N PHE A 53 -9.37 -0.49 -5.38
CA PHE A 53 -10.18 -0.32 -4.19
C PHE A 53 -10.61 1.15 -4.00
N GLY A 54 -11.45 1.41 -2.96
CA GLY A 54 -12.18 2.65 -2.82
C GLY A 54 -13.47 2.63 -3.65
N GLY A 55 -14.41 3.54 -3.36
CA GLY A 55 -15.72 3.57 -4.01
C GLY A 55 -15.66 3.73 -5.53
N GLY A 56 -14.71 4.51 -6.06
CA GLY A 56 -14.54 4.76 -7.50
C GLY A 56 -13.41 3.99 -8.17
N GLY A 57 -12.54 3.31 -7.41
CA GLY A 57 -11.41 2.57 -7.97
C GLY A 57 -11.80 1.52 -9.00
N PRO A 58 -12.67 0.56 -8.68
CA PRO A 58 -13.11 -0.48 -9.59
C PRO A 58 -13.86 0.02 -10.84
N LEU A 59 -14.46 1.21 -10.76
CA LEU A 59 -15.12 1.84 -11.91
C LEU A 59 -14.13 2.21 -13.01
N GLN A 60 -12.93 2.65 -12.65
CA GLN A 60 -11.92 3.19 -13.56
C GLN A 60 -10.81 2.19 -13.89
N ALA A 61 -10.71 1.10 -13.12
CA ALA A 61 -9.55 0.23 -13.09
C ALA A 61 -9.21 -0.42 -14.43
N SER A 62 -10.20 -0.89 -15.17
CA SER A 62 -9.99 -1.54 -16.47
C SER A 62 -9.39 -0.60 -17.50
N GLU A 63 -9.84 0.67 -17.53
CA GLU A 63 -9.29 1.70 -18.42
C GLU A 63 -7.85 2.07 -18.02
N VAL A 64 -7.64 2.32 -16.73
CA VAL A 64 -6.31 2.68 -16.20
C VAL A 64 -5.30 1.56 -16.46
N ALA A 65 -5.69 0.30 -16.26
CA ALA A 65 -4.86 -0.86 -16.59
C ALA A 65 -4.52 -0.93 -18.08
N ALA A 66 -5.51 -0.72 -18.96
CA ALA A 66 -5.29 -0.69 -20.40
C ALA A 66 -4.31 0.44 -20.82
N MET A 67 -4.42 1.64 -20.24
CA MET A 67 -3.49 2.77 -20.50
C MET A 67 -2.04 2.48 -20.09
N LEU A 68 -1.84 1.58 -19.14
CA LEU A 68 -0.53 1.20 -18.61
C LEU A 68 -0.07 -0.17 -19.11
N ALA A 69 -0.87 -0.86 -19.92
CA ALA A 69 -0.68 -2.24 -20.36
C ALA A 69 -0.50 -3.22 -19.17
N ILE A 70 -1.14 -2.94 -18.04
CA ILE A 70 -1.16 -3.84 -16.89
C ILE A 70 -2.08 -5.01 -17.23
N PRO A 71 -1.60 -6.27 -17.09
CA PRO A 71 -2.33 -7.43 -17.61
C PRO A 71 -3.53 -7.84 -16.75
N GLU A 72 -3.55 -7.46 -15.49
CA GLU A 72 -4.54 -7.93 -14.51
C GLU A 72 -5.00 -6.83 -13.56
N VAL A 73 -6.30 -6.82 -13.28
CA VAL A 73 -6.92 -5.99 -12.25
C VAL A 73 -7.54 -6.87 -11.18
N ILE A 74 -7.15 -6.65 -9.93
CA ILE A 74 -7.69 -7.34 -8.75
C ILE A 74 -8.68 -6.40 -8.06
N VAL A 75 -9.93 -6.81 -7.93
CA VAL A 75 -10.95 -6.12 -7.14
C VAL A 75 -11.22 -6.95 -5.88
N PRO A 76 -10.79 -6.49 -4.69
CA PRO A 76 -10.95 -7.24 -3.44
C PRO A 76 -12.43 -7.45 -3.07
N PRO A 77 -12.77 -8.31 -2.10
CA PRO A 77 -14.17 -8.58 -1.71
C PRO A 77 -14.95 -7.34 -1.28
N HIS A 78 -14.31 -6.41 -0.57
CA HIS A 78 -14.93 -5.19 -0.05
C HIS A 78 -14.11 -3.95 -0.47
N PRO A 79 -14.15 -3.56 -1.75
CA PRO A 79 -13.25 -2.55 -2.27
C PRO A 79 -13.52 -1.16 -1.67
N GLY A 80 -14.76 -0.80 -1.42
CA GLY A 80 -15.13 0.51 -0.86
C GLY A 80 -14.63 0.74 0.57
N ILE A 81 -14.42 -0.34 1.33
CA ILE A 81 -13.97 -0.28 2.73
C ILE A 81 -12.62 -0.96 2.97
N THR A 82 -11.87 -1.30 1.92
CA THR A 82 -10.56 -2.00 2.03
C THR A 82 -9.59 -1.26 2.95
N SER A 83 -9.56 0.06 2.91
CA SER A 83 -8.71 0.87 3.81
C SER A 83 -9.12 0.71 5.28
N ALA A 84 -10.40 0.70 5.58
CA ALA A 84 -10.90 0.48 6.94
C ALA A 84 -10.60 -0.94 7.43
N ILE A 85 -10.78 -1.96 6.57
CA ILE A 85 -10.39 -3.34 6.86
C ILE A 85 -8.87 -3.42 7.11
N GLY A 86 -8.07 -2.78 6.26
CA GLY A 86 -6.62 -2.69 6.44
C GLY A 86 -6.26 -2.12 7.81
N LEU A 87 -6.90 -1.02 8.21
CA LEU A 87 -6.65 -0.40 9.51
C LEU A 87 -7.02 -1.32 10.69
N LEU A 88 -8.12 -2.05 10.57
CA LEU A 88 -8.56 -3.02 11.59
C LEU A 88 -7.70 -4.28 11.66
N THR A 89 -6.94 -4.58 10.61
CA THR A 89 -6.06 -5.77 10.54
C THR A 89 -4.59 -5.46 10.79
N THR A 90 -4.22 -4.17 10.92
CA THR A 90 -2.86 -3.77 11.27
C THR A 90 -2.60 -3.95 12.75
N ASP A 91 -1.38 -4.36 13.06
CA ASP A 91 -0.89 -4.38 14.43
C ASP A 91 -0.68 -2.95 14.95
N ILE A 92 -0.85 -2.76 16.25
CA ILE A 92 -0.60 -1.46 16.88
C ILE A 92 0.90 -1.27 16.99
N LYS A 93 1.40 -0.14 16.49
CA LYS A 93 2.82 0.16 16.50
C LYS A 93 3.10 1.48 17.23
N TYR A 94 4.06 1.43 18.16
CA TYR A 94 4.63 2.60 18.81
C TYR A 94 6.13 2.66 18.57
N ASP A 95 6.64 3.84 18.31
CA ASP A 95 8.06 4.09 18.11
C ASP A 95 8.58 5.05 19.20
N ALA A 96 9.71 4.73 19.77
CA ALA A 96 10.48 5.62 20.64
C ALA A 96 11.87 5.85 20.05
N ILE A 97 12.38 7.06 20.19
CA ILE A 97 13.70 7.45 19.68
C ILE A 97 14.44 8.27 20.73
N ARG A 98 15.76 8.03 20.86
CA ARG A 98 16.64 8.83 21.71
C ARG A 98 17.97 9.08 21.02
N THR A 99 18.47 10.29 21.13
CA THR A 99 19.79 10.65 20.66
C THR A 99 20.86 10.03 21.57
N ALA A 100 21.81 9.29 20.97
CA ALA A 100 22.85 8.57 21.68
C ALA A 100 24.24 9.22 21.55
N PHE A 101 24.62 9.65 20.35
CA PHE A 101 25.94 10.17 19.97
C PHE A 101 27.08 9.34 20.53
N GLN A 102 27.24 8.11 20.02
CA GLN A 102 28.30 7.17 20.41
C GLN A 102 29.17 6.86 19.21
N VAL A 103 30.48 7.16 19.33
CA VAL A 103 31.46 6.91 18.25
C VAL A 103 32.04 5.52 18.40
N SER A 104 32.28 4.82 17.29
CA SER A 104 32.90 3.50 17.24
C SER A 104 34.22 3.46 18.00
N GLY A 105 34.44 2.41 18.78
CA GLY A 105 35.61 2.27 19.67
C GLY A 105 35.50 3.01 21.02
N GLN A 106 34.43 3.78 21.24
CA GLN A 106 34.13 4.49 22.49
C GLN A 106 32.65 4.31 22.90
N VAL A 107 31.98 3.30 22.36
CA VAL A 107 30.57 3.04 22.65
C VAL A 107 30.42 2.51 24.09
N SER A 108 29.61 3.20 24.89
CA SER A 108 29.22 2.72 26.20
C SER A 108 28.02 1.78 26.09
N HIS A 109 28.24 0.47 26.12
CA HIS A 109 27.21 -0.56 25.97
C HIS A 109 26.15 -0.43 27.05
N ASP A 110 26.56 -0.24 28.33
CA ASP A 110 25.62 -0.07 29.45
C ASP A 110 24.71 1.13 29.25
N ARG A 111 25.22 2.25 28.73
CA ARG A 111 24.43 3.44 28.47
C ARG A 111 23.42 3.22 27.33
N VAL A 112 23.86 2.56 26.27
CA VAL A 112 22.99 2.25 25.11
C VAL A 112 21.92 1.25 25.52
N GLU A 113 22.28 0.20 26.29
CA GLU A 113 21.34 -0.79 26.79
C GLU A 113 20.32 -0.16 27.76
N ALA A 114 20.76 0.73 28.65
CA ALA A 114 19.85 1.47 29.52
C ALA A 114 18.85 2.34 28.74
N MET A 115 19.28 2.95 27.63
CA MET A 115 18.37 3.69 26.74
C MET A 115 17.32 2.77 26.11
N PHE A 116 17.70 1.59 25.62
CA PHE A 116 16.76 0.62 25.08
C PHE A 116 15.76 0.15 26.13
N SER A 117 16.25 -0.28 27.30
CA SER A 117 15.42 -0.77 28.39
C SER A 117 14.39 0.27 28.88
N ASP A 118 14.78 1.55 28.94
CA ASP A 118 13.88 2.62 29.34
C ASP A 118 12.82 2.92 28.27
N MET A 119 13.20 2.92 26.99
CA MET A 119 12.25 3.05 25.87
C MET A 119 11.27 1.87 25.82
N GLU A 120 11.75 0.63 25.96
CA GLU A 120 10.90 -0.56 26.02
C GLU A 120 9.93 -0.50 27.19
N GLY A 121 10.41 -0.09 28.37
CA GLY A 121 9.56 0.10 29.55
C GLY A 121 8.50 1.20 29.36
N GLN A 122 8.84 2.27 28.63
CA GLN A 122 7.89 3.33 28.28
C GLN A 122 6.81 2.80 27.33
N LEU A 123 7.20 2.11 26.27
CA LEU A 123 6.29 1.55 25.27
C LEU A 123 5.42 0.44 25.88
N ALA A 124 5.97 -0.42 26.73
CA ALA A 124 5.21 -1.45 27.46
C ALA A 124 4.08 -0.84 28.31
N ARG A 125 4.33 0.29 28.98
CA ARG A 125 3.27 1.00 29.71
C ARG A 125 2.17 1.51 28.79
N GLN A 126 2.53 1.99 27.58
CA GLN A 126 1.56 2.43 26.58
C GLN A 126 0.68 1.28 26.07
N PHE A 127 1.29 0.15 25.72
CA PHE A 127 0.54 -1.04 25.28
C PHE A 127 -0.42 -1.56 26.35
N ARG A 128 0.00 -1.56 27.63
CA ARG A 128 -0.90 -1.93 28.75
C ARG A 128 -2.08 -0.96 28.90
N ALA A 129 -1.86 0.34 28.67
CA ALA A 129 -2.94 1.33 28.70
C ALA A 129 -3.95 1.11 27.55
N ASP A 130 -3.50 0.54 26.44
CA ASP A 130 -4.35 0.16 25.30
C ASP A 130 -4.92 -1.28 25.43
N ASN A 131 -4.78 -1.91 26.60
CA ASN A 131 -5.22 -3.28 26.89
C ASN A 131 -4.57 -4.37 26.04
N ILE A 132 -3.33 -4.17 25.60
CA ILE A 132 -2.55 -5.18 24.90
C ILE A 132 -1.68 -5.91 25.91
N PRO A 133 -1.80 -7.26 26.04
CA PRO A 133 -0.98 -8.04 26.96
C PRO A 133 0.50 -8.00 26.58
N ASP A 134 1.38 -8.06 27.58
CA ASP A 134 2.84 -8.04 27.35
C ASP A 134 3.32 -9.18 26.44
N ASN A 135 2.65 -10.34 26.45
CA ASN A 135 2.98 -11.49 25.61
C ASN A 135 2.66 -11.26 24.11
N ASP A 136 1.83 -10.27 23.81
CA ASP A 136 1.42 -9.93 22.45
C ASP A 136 2.22 -8.74 21.92
N VAL A 137 3.26 -8.30 22.66
CA VAL A 137 4.12 -7.18 22.28
C VAL A 137 5.52 -7.67 21.93
N GLU A 138 5.96 -7.32 20.73
CA GLU A 138 7.35 -7.51 20.28
C GLU A 138 8.07 -6.16 20.22
N PHE A 139 9.32 -6.10 20.71
CA PHE A 139 10.18 -4.93 20.59
C PHE A 139 11.29 -5.18 19.58
N LEU A 140 11.41 -4.28 18.59
CA LEU A 140 12.46 -4.27 17.61
C LEU A 140 13.38 -3.08 17.85
N ARG A 141 14.68 -3.34 17.98
CA ARG A 141 15.72 -2.34 18.25
C ARG A 141 16.42 -1.92 16.96
N TYR A 142 16.68 -0.64 16.81
CA TYR A 142 17.40 -0.07 15.66
C TYR A 142 18.38 1.02 16.16
N ALA A 143 19.39 1.28 15.34
CA ALA A 143 20.23 2.46 15.47
C ALA A 143 20.26 3.23 14.16
N ASP A 144 20.25 4.56 14.22
CA ASP A 144 20.56 5.43 13.11
C ASP A 144 22.08 5.69 13.13
N ILE A 145 22.78 5.23 12.09
CA ILE A 145 24.24 5.22 12.02
C ILE A 145 24.71 5.98 10.78
N ARG A 146 25.83 6.66 10.94
CA ARG A 146 26.53 7.31 9.83
C ARG A 146 28.05 7.22 10.02
N TYR A 147 28.81 7.52 8.98
CA TYR A 147 30.21 7.85 9.15
C TYR A 147 30.34 9.23 9.80
N VAL A 148 31.32 9.42 10.66
CA VAL A 148 31.56 10.70 11.32
C VAL A 148 31.76 11.80 10.27
N GLY A 149 30.99 12.89 10.38
CA GLY A 149 30.97 13.99 9.40
C GLY A 149 30.00 13.81 8.23
N GLN A 150 29.30 12.69 8.12
CA GLN A 150 28.26 12.49 7.11
C GLN A 150 26.94 13.20 7.51
N GLY A 151 26.23 13.77 6.53
CA GLY A 151 25.01 14.55 6.78
C GLY A 151 23.71 13.74 6.86
N TYR A 152 23.75 12.42 6.65
CA TYR A 152 22.59 11.52 6.66
C TYR A 152 22.95 10.20 7.38
N GLU A 153 21.94 9.57 7.96
CA GLU A 153 22.06 8.31 8.67
C GLU A 153 21.32 7.18 7.95
N LEU A 154 21.81 5.96 8.13
CA LEU A 154 21.11 4.75 7.78
C LEU A 154 20.54 4.10 9.04
N ARG A 155 19.30 3.63 8.96
CA ARG A 155 18.69 2.86 10.03
C ARG A 155 19.08 1.40 9.89
N VAL A 156 19.74 0.88 10.89
CA VAL A 156 20.20 -0.50 10.96
C VAL A 156 19.51 -1.21 12.10
N LYS A 157 18.99 -2.42 11.83
CA LYS A 157 18.38 -3.26 12.86
C LYS A 157 19.46 -3.82 13.79
N ILE A 158 19.15 -3.90 15.07
CA ILE A 158 20.00 -4.55 16.06
C ILE A 158 19.39 -5.92 16.34
N ASP A 159 20.16 -6.97 16.06
CA ASP A 159 19.77 -8.34 16.36
C ASP A 159 20.32 -8.72 17.74
N GLY A 160 19.51 -9.43 18.52
CA GLY A 160 19.88 -9.87 19.87
C GLY A 160 19.06 -9.19 20.97
N LYS A 161 19.17 -9.77 22.16
CA LYS A 161 18.40 -9.34 23.33
C LYS A 161 19.07 -8.19 24.10
N TYR A 162 20.39 -8.12 24.02
CA TYR A 162 21.21 -7.14 24.74
C TYR A 162 22.19 -6.48 23.78
N PHE A 163 22.48 -5.21 24.03
CA PHE A 163 23.49 -4.46 23.29
C PHE A 163 24.86 -4.60 23.96
N ASP A 164 25.68 -5.51 23.46
CA ASP A 164 27.03 -5.81 23.92
C ASP A 164 28.09 -5.60 22.81
N ASN A 165 29.34 -5.97 23.07
CA ASN A 165 30.44 -5.89 22.10
C ASN A 165 30.12 -6.65 20.79
N ASN A 166 29.45 -7.78 20.86
CA ASN A 166 29.11 -8.57 19.68
C ASN A 166 28.01 -7.89 18.87
N ALA A 167 26.98 -7.37 19.55
CA ALA A 167 25.91 -6.61 18.93
C ALA A 167 26.43 -5.32 18.26
N GLU A 168 27.37 -4.60 18.90
CA GLU A 168 28.04 -3.44 18.31
C GLU A 168 28.77 -3.80 17.02
N LYS A 169 29.56 -4.86 17.03
CA LYS A 169 30.29 -5.32 15.85
C LYS A 169 29.34 -5.68 14.72
N GLN A 170 28.31 -6.49 14.99
CA GLN A 170 27.31 -6.88 14.01
C GLN A 170 26.58 -5.66 13.44
N LEU A 171 26.27 -4.69 14.28
CA LEU A 171 25.59 -3.45 13.89
C LEU A 171 26.43 -2.65 12.89
N PHE A 172 27.71 -2.46 13.14
CA PHE A 172 28.58 -1.73 12.23
C PHE A 172 28.88 -2.52 10.94
N ASP A 173 29.01 -3.85 11.02
CA ASP A 173 29.15 -4.70 9.84
C ASP A 173 27.90 -4.65 8.93
N GLN A 174 26.70 -4.63 9.52
CA GLN A 174 25.45 -4.47 8.79
C GLN A 174 25.31 -3.07 8.18
N PHE A 175 25.69 -2.03 8.91
CA PHE A 175 25.73 -0.66 8.39
C PHE A 175 26.59 -0.56 7.13
N GLU A 176 27.79 -1.13 7.14
CA GLU A 176 28.69 -1.09 5.98
C GLU A 176 28.11 -1.81 4.76
N LYS A 177 27.50 -2.99 4.96
CA LYS A 177 26.82 -3.72 3.89
C LYS A 177 25.65 -2.92 3.30
N GLN A 178 24.84 -2.32 4.17
CA GLN A 178 23.70 -1.51 3.75
C GLN A 178 24.16 -0.25 3.03
N HIS A 179 25.20 0.44 3.51
CA HIS A 179 25.79 1.62 2.88
C HIS A 179 26.39 1.28 1.50
N GLN A 180 27.06 0.13 1.38
CA GLN A 180 27.56 -0.37 0.09
C GLN A 180 26.42 -0.63 -0.89
N THR A 181 25.32 -1.21 -0.42
CA THR A 181 24.15 -1.51 -1.27
C THR A 181 23.45 -0.23 -1.74
N GLU A 182 23.29 0.75 -0.84
CA GLU A 182 22.49 1.95 -1.10
C GLU A 182 23.26 3.03 -1.86
N TYR A 183 24.56 3.15 -1.57
CA TYR A 183 25.42 4.21 -2.15
C TYR A 183 26.54 3.69 -3.06
N GLY A 184 26.66 2.37 -3.25
CA GLY A 184 27.67 1.74 -4.10
C GLY A 184 29.08 1.74 -3.51
N ARG A 185 29.28 2.18 -2.26
CA ARG A 185 30.57 2.27 -1.57
C ARG A 185 30.44 2.15 -0.06
N SER A 186 31.51 1.71 0.61
CA SER A 186 31.66 1.72 2.06
C SER A 186 33.07 2.17 2.44
N PHE A 187 33.27 2.56 3.70
CA PHE A 187 34.56 3.04 4.22
C PHE A 187 34.89 2.33 5.56
N PRO A 188 35.33 1.05 5.52
CA PRO A 188 35.53 0.22 6.73
C PRO A 188 36.43 0.86 7.79
N ASP A 189 37.45 1.55 7.37
CA ASP A 189 38.45 2.18 8.28
C ASP A 189 38.00 3.54 8.83
N SER A 190 36.88 4.08 8.33
CA SER A 190 36.36 5.36 8.79
C SER A 190 35.59 5.19 10.09
N PRO A 191 35.73 6.13 11.05
CA PRO A 191 34.95 6.09 12.28
C PRO A 191 33.47 6.26 11.99
N LYS A 192 32.63 5.46 12.70
CA LYS A 192 31.19 5.46 12.61
C LYS A 192 30.62 6.04 13.89
N GLU A 193 29.43 6.63 13.81
CA GLU A 193 28.72 7.07 15.01
C GLU A 193 27.27 6.58 15.00
N ILE A 194 26.82 6.12 16.15
CA ILE A 194 25.41 5.91 16.47
C ILE A 194 24.83 7.28 16.83
N VAL A 195 24.00 7.81 15.98
CA VAL A 195 23.37 9.13 16.19
C VAL A 195 22.16 8.98 17.13
N ASN A 196 21.27 8.05 16.80
CA ASN A 196 20.08 7.74 17.58
C ASN A 196 19.96 6.23 17.81
N VAL A 197 19.29 5.89 18.89
CA VAL A 197 18.73 4.55 19.14
C VAL A 197 17.23 4.61 19.09
N ARG A 198 16.60 3.55 18.58
CA ARG A 198 15.16 3.46 18.39
C ARG A 198 14.62 2.12 18.87
N VAL A 199 13.43 2.16 19.40
CA VAL A 199 12.62 0.97 19.68
C VAL A 199 11.30 1.11 18.95
N SER A 200 10.94 0.08 18.18
CA SER A 200 9.59 -0.09 17.64
C SER A 200 8.91 -1.20 18.43
N GLY A 201 7.87 -0.88 19.17
CA GLY A 201 7.00 -1.86 19.79
C GLY A 201 5.86 -2.21 18.83
N ILE A 202 5.60 -3.49 18.66
CA ILE A 202 4.52 -4.03 17.82
C ILE A 202 3.61 -4.87 18.71
N GLY A 203 2.38 -4.40 18.90
CA GLY A 203 1.34 -5.11 19.64
C GLY A 203 0.42 -5.83 18.67
N THR A 204 0.41 -7.17 18.71
CA THR A 204 -0.43 -7.99 17.84
C THR A 204 -1.90 -7.77 18.17
N SER A 205 -2.67 -7.31 17.19
CA SER A 205 -4.12 -7.17 17.31
C SER A 205 -4.85 -8.46 16.89
N THR A 206 -6.05 -8.67 17.44
CA THR A 206 -6.92 -9.77 16.99
C THR A 206 -7.26 -9.56 15.53
N LYS A 207 -6.84 -10.47 14.66
CA LYS A 207 -7.10 -10.40 13.22
C LYS A 207 -8.54 -10.79 12.93
N LEU A 208 -9.15 -10.08 11.98
CA LEU A 208 -10.48 -10.43 11.49
C LEU A 208 -10.45 -11.82 10.86
N GLU A 209 -11.37 -12.66 11.26
CA GLU A 209 -11.56 -13.97 10.62
C GLU A 209 -12.08 -13.78 9.19
N LYS A 210 -11.50 -14.55 8.28
CA LYS A 210 -11.97 -14.57 6.90
C LYS A 210 -13.36 -15.20 6.87
N GLN A 211 -14.38 -14.43 6.49
CA GLN A 211 -15.69 -14.97 6.20
C GLN A 211 -15.68 -15.56 4.80
N ASP A 212 -15.94 -16.85 4.68
CA ASP A 212 -16.17 -17.47 3.39
C ASP A 212 -17.48 -16.96 2.80
N THR A 213 -17.40 -16.35 1.63
CA THR A 213 -18.60 -15.97 0.88
C THR A 213 -19.15 -17.25 0.24
N PRO A 214 -20.35 -17.70 0.62
CA PRO A 214 -20.92 -18.88 -0.01
C PRO A 214 -21.14 -18.58 -1.49
N ALA A 215 -20.50 -19.35 -2.36
CA ALA A 215 -20.81 -19.37 -3.77
C ALA A 215 -22.21 -19.99 -3.95
N SER A 216 -23.17 -19.24 -4.43
CA SER A 216 -24.51 -19.78 -4.67
C SER A 216 -25.11 -19.19 -5.93
N GLY A 217 -25.58 -20.06 -6.82
CA GLY A 217 -26.32 -19.67 -8.01
C GLY A 217 -25.51 -19.80 -9.32
N SER A 218 -26.14 -19.42 -10.40
CA SER A 218 -25.58 -19.33 -11.74
C SER A 218 -25.30 -17.86 -12.10
N ILE A 219 -24.57 -17.61 -13.19
CA ILE A 219 -24.38 -16.26 -13.75
C ILE A 219 -25.75 -15.62 -14.07
N ASP A 220 -26.72 -16.39 -14.54
CA ASP A 220 -28.05 -15.89 -14.86
C ASP A 220 -28.82 -15.42 -13.61
N ASP A 221 -28.67 -16.09 -12.48
CA ASP A 221 -29.26 -15.68 -11.20
C ASP A 221 -28.62 -14.39 -10.65
N ALA A 222 -27.37 -14.14 -10.99
CA ALA A 222 -26.65 -12.94 -10.61
C ALA A 222 -27.01 -11.74 -11.51
N ARG A 223 -27.57 -11.97 -12.72
CA ARG A 223 -27.90 -10.91 -13.67
C ARG A 223 -29.15 -10.15 -13.23
N VAL A 224 -28.97 -8.85 -12.96
CA VAL A 224 -30.04 -7.94 -12.54
C VAL A 224 -30.85 -7.43 -13.74
N LYS A 225 -30.14 -7.02 -14.80
CA LYS A 225 -30.71 -6.48 -16.04
C LYS A 225 -29.66 -6.36 -17.14
N VAL A 226 -30.12 -6.03 -18.34
CA VAL A 226 -29.27 -5.53 -19.44
C VAL A 226 -29.58 -4.06 -19.66
N ALA A 227 -28.57 -3.24 -19.93
CA ALA A 227 -28.73 -1.82 -20.22
C ALA A 227 -27.85 -1.42 -21.41
N GLN A 228 -28.25 -0.37 -22.13
CA GLN A 228 -27.45 0.23 -23.18
C GLN A 228 -26.37 1.11 -22.52
N CYS A 229 -25.10 0.72 -22.66
CA CYS A 229 -23.95 1.49 -22.17
C CYS A 229 -23.04 1.86 -23.32
N VAL A 230 -22.43 3.03 -23.22
CA VAL A 230 -21.49 3.53 -24.23
C VAL A 230 -20.06 3.31 -23.74
N PHE A 231 -19.26 2.65 -24.57
CA PHE A 231 -17.83 2.43 -24.31
C PHE A 231 -17.02 2.88 -25.50
N ARG A 232 -15.77 3.26 -25.24
CA ARG A 232 -14.79 3.48 -26.31
C ARG A 232 -14.37 2.14 -26.92
N HIS A 233 -14.48 2.04 -28.24
CA HIS A 233 -14.01 0.90 -29.02
C HIS A 233 -13.12 1.40 -30.16
N GLY A 234 -11.82 1.29 -29.98
CA GLY A 234 -10.87 1.96 -30.85
C GLY A 234 -10.97 3.48 -30.75
N ALA A 235 -11.18 4.15 -31.89
CA ALA A 235 -11.34 5.61 -31.93
C ALA A 235 -12.79 6.10 -31.72
N GLU A 236 -13.78 5.20 -31.69
CA GLU A 236 -15.19 5.55 -31.67
C GLU A 236 -15.87 5.21 -30.34
N LEU A 237 -16.94 5.96 -30.02
CA LEU A 237 -17.88 5.61 -28.96
C LEU A 237 -18.96 4.70 -29.54
N LYS A 238 -19.14 3.51 -28.96
CA LYS A 238 -20.16 2.54 -29.38
C LYS A 238 -21.07 2.17 -28.23
N THR A 239 -22.33 1.94 -28.57
CA THR A 239 -23.32 1.47 -27.61
C THR A 239 -23.34 -0.05 -27.62
N PHE A 240 -23.32 -0.65 -26.43
CA PHE A 240 -23.36 -2.10 -26.21
C PHE A 240 -24.49 -2.48 -25.28
N ASP A 241 -25.10 -3.63 -25.55
CA ASP A 241 -25.94 -4.34 -24.60
C ASP A 241 -25.03 -4.84 -23.47
N THR A 242 -25.15 -4.23 -22.31
CA THR A 242 -24.25 -4.46 -21.18
C THR A 242 -25.01 -5.17 -20.06
N ALA A 243 -24.59 -6.38 -19.73
CA ALA A 243 -25.15 -7.12 -18.62
C ALA A 243 -24.72 -6.51 -17.28
N ILE A 244 -25.68 -6.37 -16.37
CA ILE A 244 -25.48 -5.83 -15.04
C ILE A 244 -25.71 -6.94 -14.02
N TYR A 245 -24.70 -7.23 -13.21
CA TYR A 245 -24.68 -8.33 -12.25
C TYR A 245 -24.63 -7.80 -10.81
N GLN A 246 -25.15 -8.58 -9.88
CA GLN A 246 -24.97 -8.40 -8.44
C GLN A 246 -23.79 -9.25 -7.97
N ARG A 247 -22.70 -8.63 -7.48
CA ARG A 247 -21.47 -9.35 -7.12
C ARG A 247 -21.68 -10.50 -6.13
N GLY A 248 -22.46 -10.29 -5.07
CA GLY A 248 -22.69 -11.31 -4.04
C GLY A 248 -23.47 -12.54 -4.51
N LYS A 249 -23.95 -12.55 -5.77
CA LYS A 249 -24.64 -13.70 -6.40
C LYS A 249 -23.80 -14.35 -7.51
N LEU A 250 -22.65 -13.76 -7.87
CA LEU A 250 -21.78 -14.35 -8.90
C LEU A 250 -21.12 -15.64 -8.36
N PRO A 251 -21.15 -16.72 -9.14
CA PRO A 251 -20.40 -17.93 -8.81
C PRO A 251 -18.89 -17.66 -8.82
N LEU A 252 -18.14 -18.41 -8.00
CA LEU A 252 -16.70 -18.17 -7.84
C LEU A 252 -15.86 -18.68 -9.02
N ASP A 253 -16.34 -19.72 -9.70
CA ASP A 253 -15.57 -20.45 -10.72
C ASP A 253 -16.01 -20.14 -12.16
N GLU A 254 -16.93 -19.21 -12.35
CA GLU A 254 -17.42 -18.83 -13.68
C GLU A 254 -16.85 -17.49 -14.15
N LYS A 255 -16.71 -17.35 -15.47
CA LYS A 255 -16.19 -16.12 -16.09
C LYS A 255 -17.32 -15.25 -16.59
N VAL A 256 -17.26 -13.98 -16.27
CA VAL A 256 -18.13 -12.94 -16.85
C VAL A 256 -17.36 -12.27 -17.97
N GLU A 257 -17.89 -12.36 -19.20
CA GLU A 257 -17.30 -11.64 -20.35
C GLU A 257 -17.82 -10.21 -20.39
N GLY A 258 -16.93 -9.29 -20.80
CA GLY A 258 -17.30 -7.87 -21.02
C GLY A 258 -17.93 -7.61 -22.39
N PRO A 259 -18.60 -6.47 -22.57
CA PRO A 259 -18.76 -5.45 -21.55
C PRO A 259 -19.82 -5.83 -20.49
N ALA A 260 -19.47 -5.66 -19.23
CA ALA A 260 -20.37 -5.94 -18.10
C ALA A 260 -20.18 -4.92 -16.96
N ILE A 261 -21.19 -4.79 -16.12
CA ILE A 261 -21.16 -3.97 -14.91
C ILE A 261 -21.48 -4.88 -13.71
N ILE A 262 -20.61 -4.88 -12.72
CA ILE A 262 -20.81 -5.64 -11.49
C ILE A 262 -21.10 -4.68 -10.36
N LEU A 263 -22.33 -4.74 -9.83
CA LEU A 263 -22.80 -3.92 -8.73
C LEU A 263 -22.48 -4.56 -7.38
N GLN A 264 -22.03 -3.75 -6.46
CA GLN A 264 -21.83 -4.08 -5.06
C GLN A 264 -22.32 -2.91 -4.20
N GLN A 265 -22.56 -3.13 -2.92
CA GLN A 265 -23.08 -2.08 -2.04
C GLN A 265 -22.14 -0.87 -1.94
N ASP A 266 -20.85 -1.12 -1.94
CA ASP A 266 -19.77 -0.15 -1.68
C ASP A 266 -19.02 0.29 -2.94
N THR A 267 -19.29 -0.30 -4.11
CA THR A 267 -18.65 0.04 -5.38
C THR A 267 -19.41 -0.47 -6.61
N THR A 268 -18.96 -0.01 -7.78
CA THR A 268 -19.33 -0.54 -9.09
C THR A 268 -18.07 -0.90 -9.85
N THR A 269 -17.99 -2.12 -10.36
CA THR A 269 -16.87 -2.56 -11.22
C THR A 269 -17.32 -2.57 -12.68
N VAL A 270 -16.52 -1.99 -13.57
CA VAL A 270 -16.72 -2.04 -15.01
C VAL A 270 -15.76 -3.05 -15.61
N VAL A 271 -16.30 -4.05 -16.29
CA VAL A 271 -15.58 -5.04 -17.11
C VAL A 271 -15.74 -4.64 -18.56
N ARG A 272 -14.62 -4.56 -19.31
CA ARG A 272 -14.60 -4.15 -20.72
C ARG A 272 -14.37 -5.32 -21.64
#